data_ec18b29a9cb3c722eb35cf5a5de12b68
#
_entry.id   ec18b29a9cb3c722eb35cf5a5de12b68
#
_cell.length_a   1.000
_cell.length_b   1.000
_cell.length_c   1.000
_cell.angle_alpha   90.00
_cell.angle_beta   90.00
_cell.angle_gamma   90.00
#
_symmetry.space_group_name_H-M   'P 1'
#
loop_
_entity.id
_entity.type
_entity.pdbx_description
1 polymer ?
#
loop_
_entity_poly.entity_id
_entity_poly.type
_entity_poly.pdbx_seq_one_letter_code
_entity_poly.pdbx_strand_id
1 'polypeptide(L)'
;RMSLVVDIEKKLGSFTLRSQFETDSGTMALLGASGCGKSVTLKCIAGIMTPDRGRIVLNGRVLFDSEKRTDLTPQQRRVGYLFQQYALFPNMTVEQNILCGIREGSRSEKRALAAEKLRMFRLEGLEKKHPAQLSGGQQQRVALARILCSEPQAILLDEPFSALDSYLKWNLELELSDLLAGFHGPILWVSH
;
A
#
# COMPACT_ATOMS: atom_id res chain seq x y z
N ARG A 1 13.49 -8.40 -13.78
CA ARG A 1 12.63 -7.23 -14.07
C ARG A 1 11.53 -7.16 -13.04
N MET A 2 11.41 -6.04 -12.31
CA MET A 2 10.32 -5.83 -11.36
C MET A 2 9.04 -5.53 -12.12
N SER A 3 8.03 -6.40 -12.00
CA SER A 3 6.76 -6.28 -12.73
C SER A 3 5.60 -6.84 -11.93
N LEU A 4 4.43 -6.30 -12.21
CA LEU A 4 3.16 -6.81 -11.69
C LEU A 4 2.25 -7.09 -12.89
N VAL A 5 1.78 -8.33 -12.99
CA VAL A 5 0.84 -8.77 -14.01
C VAL A 5 -0.47 -9.17 -13.34
N VAL A 6 -1.56 -8.56 -13.76
CA VAL A 6 -2.90 -8.81 -13.20
C VAL A 6 -3.85 -9.16 -14.34
N ASP A 7 -4.54 -10.27 -14.19
CA ASP A 7 -5.60 -10.71 -15.10
C ASP A 7 -6.63 -11.48 -14.27
N ILE A 8 -7.64 -10.77 -13.79
CA ILE A 8 -8.62 -11.34 -12.84
C ILE A 8 -10.05 -10.97 -13.18
N GLU A 9 -10.98 -11.81 -12.71
CA GLU A 9 -12.41 -11.54 -12.68
C GLU A 9 -12.95 -11.70 -11.26
N LYS A 10 -13.83 -10.80 -10.87
CA LYS A 10 -14.51 -10.83 -9.57
C LYS A 10 -15.98 -10.43 -9.72
N LYS A 11 -16.88 -11.28 -9.26
CA LYS A 11 -18.30 -10.97 -9.22
C LYS A 11 -18.62 -10.08 -8.03
N LEU A 12 -19.29 -8.96 -8.30
CA LEU A 12 -19.70 -7.96 -7.32
C LEU A 12 -21.23 -7.75 -7.46
N GLY A 13 -22.02 -8.63 -6.86
CA GLY A 13 -23.47 -8.61 -7.06
C GLY A 13 -23.85 -8.91 -8.52
N SER A 14 -24.55 -7.97 -9.18
CA SER A 14 -24.92 -8.09 -10.60
C SER A 14 -23.81 -7.68 -11.56
N PHE A 15 -22.73 -7.10 -11.06
CA PHE A 15 -21.59 -6.60 -11.84
C PHE A 15 -20.43 -7.58 -11.76
N THR A 16 -19.74 -7.81 -12.89
CA THR A 16 -18.51 -8.59 -12.93
C THR A 16 -17.33 -7.67 -13.23
N LEU A 17 -16.44 -7.52 -12.26
CA LEU A 17 -15.20 -6.81 -12.44
C LEU A 17 -14.24 -7.66 -13.29
N ARG A 18 -13.69 -7.06 -14.34
CA ARG A 18 -12.58 -7.62 -15.12
C ARG A 18 -11.44 -6.64 -15.10
N SER A 19 -10.29 -7.07 -14.64
CA SER A 19 -9.11 -6.23 -14.52
C SER A 19 -7.93 -6.93 -15.16
N GLN A 20 -7.37 -6.33 -16.21
CA GLN A 20 -6.24 -6.88 -16.93
C GLN A 20 -5.24 -5.78 -17.23
N PHE A 21 -4.04 -5.89 -16.67
CA PHE A 21 -2.96 -4.95 -16.91
C PHE A 21 -1.62 -5.54 -16.51
N GLU A 22 -0.57 -4.89 -17.00
CA GLU A 22 0.81 -5.17 -16.59
C GLU A 22 1.51 -3.83 -16.32
N THR A 23 2.32 -3.77 -15.27
CA THR A 23 3.15 -2.61 -14.97
C THR A 23 4.53 -3.03 -14.51
N ASP A 24 5.54 -2.25 -14.90
CA ASP A 24 6.92 -2.39 -14.45
C ASP A 24 7.18 -1.54 -13.19
N SER A 25 8.46 -1.39 -12.84
CA SER A 25 8.86 -0.43 -11.83
C SER A 25 8.46 0.98 -12.26
N GLY A 26 7.71 1.66 -11.42
CA GLY A 26 7.15 2.98 -11.70
C GLY A 26 5.73 3.10 -11.19
N THR A 27 5.18 4.30 -11.24
CA THR A 27 3.86 4.57 -10.73
C THR A 27 2.81 4.43 -11.83
N MET A 28 1.77 3.66 -11.56
CA MET A 28 0.60 3.53 -12.41
C MET A 28 -0.64 3.96 -11.65
N ALA A 29 -1.38 4.91 -12.19
CA ALA A 29 -2.64 5.34 -11.59
C ALA A 29 -3.80 4.55 -12.19
N LEU A 30 -4.66 4.00 -11.33
CA LEU A 30 -5.93 3.41 -11.73
C LEU A 30 -7.02 4.47 -11.57
N LEU A 31 -7.33 5.15 -12.67
CA LEU A 31 -8.32 6.23 -12.69
C LEU A 31 -9.70 5.70 -13.07
N GLY A 32 -10.76 6.34 -12.58
CA GLY A 32 -12.13 6.05 -12.95
C GLY A 32 -13.13 6.57 -11.93
N ALA A 33 -14.41 6.45 -12.25
CA ALA A 33 -15.48 6.85 -11.35
C ALA A 33 -15.55 5.94 -10.12
N SER A 34 -16.06 6.48 -9.01
CA SER A 34 -16.34 5.69 -7.81
C SER A 34 -17.25 4.49 -8.13
N GLY A 35 -16.98 3.35 -7.53
CA GLY A 35 -17.77 2.14 -7.76
C GLY A 35 -17.37 1.29 -8.96
N CYS A 36 -16.30 1.65 -9.70
CA CYS A 36 -15.80 0.87 -10.84
C CYS A 36 -14.92 -0.32 -10.44
N GLY A 37 -14.85 -0.68 -9.17
CA GLY A 37 -14.10 -1.83 -8.69
C GLY A 37 -12.59 -1.62 -8.57
N LYS A 38 -12.11 -0.38 -8.56
CA LYS A 38 -10.66 -0.08 -8.44
C LYS A 38 -10.10 -0.53 -7.11
N SER A 39 -10.75 -0.18 -6.01
CA SER A 39 -10.35 -0.63 -4.67
C SER A 39 -10.42 -2.14 -4.53
N VAL A 40 -11.40 -2.78 -5.18
CA VAL A 40 -11.52 -4.25 -5.21
C VAL A 40 -10.33 -4.87 -5.93
N THR A 41 -9.88 -4.28 -7.04
CA THR A 41 -8.66 -4.73 -7.74
C THR A 41 -7.44 -4.68 -6.82
N LEU A 42 -7.23 -3.58 -6.10
CA LEU A 42 -6.12 -3.48 -5.14
C LEU A 42 -6.23 -4.52 -4.03
N LYS A 43 -7.43 -4.74 -3.48
CA LYS A 43 -7.65 -5.74 -2.43
C LYS A 43 -7.39 -7.16 -2.92
N CYS A 44 -7.71 -7.45 -4.17
CA CYS A 44 -7.38 -8.75 -4.78
C CYS A 44 -5.87 -8.94 -4.92
N ILE A 45 -5.14 -7.91 -5.32
CA ILE A 45 -3.67 -7.98 -5.41
C ILE A 45 -3.04 -8.18 -4.03
N ALA A 46 -3.57 -7.53 -3.02
CA ALA A 46 -3.08 -7.65 -1.64
C ALA A 46 -3.46 -8.96 -0.95
N GLY A 47 -4.41 -9.72 -1.50
CA GLY A 47 -4.91 -10.95 -0.89
C GLY A 47 -5.97 -10.72 0.18
N ILE A 48 -6.49 -9.49 0.31
CA ILE A 48 -7.60 -9.16 1.23
C ILE A 48 -8.92 -9.70 0.68
N MET A 49 -9.06 -9.69 -0.64
CA MET A 49 -10.18 -10.32 -1.36
C MET A 49 -9.65 -11.37 -2.32
N THR A 50 -10.46 -12.39 -2.60
CA THR A 50 -10.10 -13.46 -3.52
C THR A 50 -10.83 -13.27 -4.85
N PRO A 51 -10.11 -13.19 -5.99
CA PRO A 51 -10.75 -13.21 -7.31
C PRO A 51 -11.51 -14.52 -7.55
N ASP A 52 -12.53 -14.49 -8.41
CA ASP A 52 -13.23 -15.71 -8.81
C ASP A 52 -12.45 -16.48 -9.87
N ARG A 53 -11.72 -15.78 -10.74
CA ARG A 53 -10.90 -16.36 -11.81
C ARG A 53 -9.70 -15.48 -12.08
N GLY A 54 -8.65 -16.10 -12.61
CA GLY A 54 -7.52 -15.38 -13.16
C GLY A 54 -6.20 -15.66 -12.47
N ARG A 55 -5.27 -14.71 -12.64
CA ARG A 55 -3.90 -14.86 -12.19
C ARG A 55 -3.30 -13.50 -11.80
N ILE A 56 -2.48 -13.51 -10.76
CA ILE A 56 -1.71 -12.34 -10.31
C ILE A 56 -0.26 -12.79 -10.12
N VAL A 57 0.68 -12.09 -10.77
CA VAL A 57 2.11 -12.40 -10.70
C VAL A 57 2.88 -11.13 -10.34
N LEU A 58 3.70 -11.20 -9.29
CA LEU A 58 4.57 -10.11 -8.86
C LEU A 58 6.03 -10.57 -8.91
N ASN A 59 6.82 -9.91 -9.74
CA ASN A 59 8.25 -10.21 -9.94
C ASN A 59 8.51 -11.69 -10.26
N GLY A 60 7.67 -12.29 -11.12
CA GLY A 60 7.76 -13.69 -11.49
C GLY A 60 7.18 -14.68 -10.47
N ARG A 61 6.77 -14.20 -9.30
CA ARG A 61 6.16 -15.04 -8.26
C ARG A 61 4.63 -14.99 -8.36
N VAL A 62 4.01 -16.14 -8.47
CA VAL A 62 2.55 -16.26 -8.57
C VAL A 62 1.94 -16.02 -7.19
N LEU A 63 1.13 -14.96 -7.06
CA LEU A 63 0.39 -14.64 -5.84
C LEU A 63 -0.97 -15.32 -5.80
N PHE A 64 -1.61 -15.41 -6.96
CA PHE A 64 -2.91 -16.03 -7.15
C PHE A 64 -2.98 -16.70 -8.52
N ASP A 65 -3.58 -17.89 -8.59
CA ASP A 65 -3.86 -18.59 -9.84
C ASP A 65 -5.05 -19.53 -9.62
N SER A 66 -6.18 -19.23 -10.25
CA SER A 66 -7.41 -20.00 -10.08
C SER A 66 -7.34 -21.40 -10.66
N GLU A 67 -6.53 -21.61 -11.71
CA GLU A 67 -6.36 -22.91 -12.34
C GLU A 67 -5.47 -23.82 -11.50
N LYS A 68 -4.37 -23.28 -10.99
CA LYS A 68 -3.39 -24.03 -10.18
C LYS A 68 -3.74 -24.03 -8.68
N ARG A 69 -4.84 -23.41 -8.29
CA ARG A 69 -5.27 -23.26 -6.89
C ARG A 69 -4.20 -22.66 -5.99
N THR A 70 -3.48 -21.66 -6.49
CA THR A 70 -2.54 -20.87 -5.72
C THR A 70 -3.26 -19.64 -5.19
N ASP A 71 -3.17 -19.40 -3.88
CA ASP A 71 -3.74 -18.23 -3.22
C ASP A 71 -2.92 -17.91 -1.98
N LEU A 72 -1.88 -17.10 -2.15
CA LEU A 72 -1.00 -16.73 -1.05
C LEU A 72 -1.74 -15.84 -0.05
N THR A 73 -1.42 -15.98 1.23
CA THR A 73 -1.93 -15.08 2.27
C THR A 73 -1.41 -13.66 2.04
N PRO A 74 -2.08 -12.62 2.57
CA PRO A 74 -1.57 -11.25 2.48
C PRO A 74 -0.12 -11.13 2.99
N GLN A 75 0.22 -11.80 4.07
CA GLN A 75 1.55 -11.79 4.67
C GLN A 75 2.63 -12.39 3.75
N GLN A 76 2.28 -13.42 3.01
CA GLN A 76 3.20 -14.08 2.07
C GLN A 76 3.43 -13.26 0.80
N ARG A 77 2.52 -12.36 0.46
CA ARG A 77 2.59 -11.62 -0.81
C ARG A 77 3.64 -10.52 -0.82
N ARG A 78 4.00 -9.98 0.32
CA ARG A 78 4.95 -8.86 0.46
C ARG A 78 4.51 -7.65 -0.34
N VAL A 79 3.24 -7.33 -0.25
CA VAL A 79 2.62 -6.16 -0.87
C VAL A 79 2.22 -5.20 0.24
N GLY A 80 2.70 -3.96 0.15
CA GLY A 80 2.29 -2.89 1.06
C GLY A 80 0.93 -2.34 0.64
N TYR A 81 0.03 -2.12 1.60
CA TYR A 81 -1.29 -1.59 1.33
C TYR A 81 -1.59 -0.39 2.24
N LEU A 82 -1.81 0.76 1.63
CA LEU A 82 -2.27 1.95 2.35
C LEU A 82 -3.78 2.04 2.24
N PHE A 83 -4.47 1.76 3.36
CA PHE A 83 -5.92 1.89 3.45
C PHE A 83 -6.34 3.36 3.45
N GLN A 84 -7.55 3.65 3.00
CA GLN A 84 -8.12 4.99 2.97
C GLN A 84 -8.07 5.67 4.35
N GLN A 85 -8.25 4.92 5.44
CA GLN A 85 -8.19 5.41 6.82
C GLN A 85 -6.87 5.03 7.52
N TYR A 86 -5.83 4.68 6.76
CA TYR A 86 -4.45 4.41 7.20
C TYR A 86 -4.25 3.20 8.13
N ALA A 87 -5.29 2.68 8.79
CA ALA A 87 -5.25 1.50 9.67
C ALA A 87 -4.12 1.54 10.72
N LEU A 88 -3.88 2.69 11.33
CA LEU A 88 -2.94 2.80 12.45
C LEU A 88 -3.53 2.20 13.72
N PHE A 89 -2.67 1.61 14.55
CA PHE A 89 -3.08 1.10 15.85
C PHE A 89 -3.25 2.27 16.82
N PRO A 90 -4.49 2.58 17.27
CA PRO A 90 -4.76 3.80 18.03
C PRO A 90 -4.12 3.83 19.42
N ASN A 91 -3.86 2.66 19.99
CA ASN A 91 -3.25 2.53 21.31
C ASN A 91 -1.72 2.44 21.28
N MET A 92 -1.13 2.53 20.11
CA MET A 92 0.32 2.54 19.91
C MET A 92 0.80 3.94 19.55
N THR A 93 2.02 4.27 19.98
CA THR A 93 2.70 5.50 19.57
C THR A 93 3.10 5.42 18.09
N VAL A 94 3.53 6.55 17.53
CA VAL A 94 4.10 6.61 16.18
C VAL A 94 5.25 5.61 16.04
N GLU A 95 6.21 5.62 16.95
CA GLU A 95 7.35 4.69 16.92
C GLU A 95 6.89 3.24 16.98
N GLN A 96 5.96 2.90 17.86
CA GLN A 96 5.43 1.54 17.97
C GLN A 96 4.70 1.10 16.70
N ASN A 97 3.93 1.98 16.09
CA ASN A 97 3.28 1.70 14.79
C ASN A 97 4.29 1.36 13.71
N ILE A 98 5.37 2.12 13.61
CA ILE A 98 6.43 1.88 12.62
C ILE A 98 7.18 0.57 12.92
N LEU A 99 7.53 0.33 14.20
CA LEU A 99 8.19 -0.91 14.62
C LEU A 99 7.38 -2.16 14.26
N CYS A 100 6.05 -2.10 14.30
CA CYS A 100 5.19 -3.20 13.89
C CYS A 100 5.36 -3.60 12.42
N GLY A 101 5.84 -2.71 11.57
CA GLY A 101 6.09 -3.00 10.16
C GLY A 101 7.40 -3.77 9.92
N ILE A 102 8.31 -3.80 10.87
CA ILE A 102 9.62 -4.42 10.70
C ILE A 102 9.52 -5.91 10.98
N ARG A 103 9.85 -6.73 10.00
CA ARG A 103 9.70 -8.19 10.07
C ARG A 103 10.82 -8.88 10.81
N GLU A 104 12.07 -8.47 10.58
CA GLU A 104 13.26 -9.18 11.03
C GLU A 104 14.28 -8.21 11.62
N GLY A 105 15.15 -8.73 12.46
CA GLY A 105 16.25 -8.01 13.06
C GLY A 105 16.23 -8.02 14.59
N SER A 106 17.35 -7.67 15.19
CA SER A 106 17.46 -7.47 16.62
C SER A 106 16.69 -6.23 17.06
N ARG A 107 16.49 -6.09 18.36
CA ARG A 107 15.80 -4.92 18.93
C ARG A 107 16.51 -3.61 18.57
N SER A 108 17.84 -3.59 18.60
CA SER A 108 18.61 -2.40 18.23
C SER A 108 18.55 -2.10 16.73
N GLU A 109 18.59 -3.13 15.89
CA GLU A 109 18.44 -2.96 14.43
C GLU A 109 17.06 -2.43 14.06
N LYS A 110 16.00 -2.94 14.68
CA LYS A 110 14.64 -2.45 14.47
C LYS A 110 14.47 -0.99 14.88
N ARG A 111 15.05 -0.61 16.02
CA ARG A 111 15.01 0.79 16.48
C ARG A 111 15.78 1.72 15.53
N ALA A 112 16.93 1.29 15.03
CA ALA A 112 17.71 2.06 14.08
C ALA A 112 16.94 2.27 12.76
N LEU A 113 16.29 1.22 12.25
CA LEU A 113 15.46 1.32 11.05
C LEU A 113 14.26 2.23 11.27
N ALA A 114 13.57 2.10 12.40
CA ALA A 114 12.46 2.99 12.74
C ALA A 114 12.91 4.45 12.82
N ALA A 115 14.06 4.73 13.43
CA ALA A 115 14.62 6.08 13.52
C ALA A 115 14.94 6.65 12.13
N GLU A 116 15.49 5.84 11.23
CA GLU A 116 15.74 6.23 9.84
C GLU A 116 14.44 6.61 9.13
N LYS A 117 13.39 5.81 9.26
CA LYS A 117 12.09 6.09 8.66
C LYS A 117 11.42 7.32 9.25
N LEU A 118 11.56 7.54 10.54
CA LEU A 118 11.06 8.76 11.19
C LEU A 118 11.70 10.02 10.57
N ARG A 119 13.00 10.01 10.32
CA ARG A 119 13.68 11.11 9.64
C ARG A 119 13.23 11.24 8.19
N MET A 120 13.21 10.14 7.46
CA MET A 120 12.83 10.11 6.03
C MET A 120 11.43 10.66 5.80
N PHE A 121 10.49 10.32 6.69
CA PHE A 121 9.09 10.76 6.60
C PHE A 121 8.78 12.03 7.38
N ARG A 122 9.81 12.74 7.88
CA ARG A 122 9.68 14.02 8.61
C ARG A 122 8.76 13.89 9.83
N LEU A 123 8.96 12.84 10.62
CA LEU A 123 8.19 12.53 11.82
C LEU A 123 9.00 12.68 13.11
N GLU A 124 10.20 13.23 13.02
CA GLU A 124 11.04 13.46 14.20
C GLU A 124 10.33 14.38 15.19
N GLY A 125 10.41 14.04 16.48
CA GLY A 125 9.70 14.74 17.53
C GLY A 125 8.29 14.21 17.81
N LEU A 126 7.76 13.34 16.94
CA LEU A 126 6.42 12.76 17.06
C LEU A 126 6.41 11.31 17.58
N GLU A 127 7.57 10.77 17.93
CA GLU A 127 7.78 9.35 18.24
C GLU A 127 6.83 8.82 19.32
N LYS A 128 6.55 9.65 20.33
CA LYS A 128 5.71 9.30 21.49
C LYS A 128 4.25 9.69 21.33
N LYS A 129 3.89 10.35 20.23
CA LYS A 129 2.52 10.72 19.95
C LYS A 129 1.68 9.51 19.54
N HIS A 130 0.38 9.58 19.82
CA HIS A 130 -0.60 8.58 19.35
C HIS A 130 -1.31 9.10 18.09
N PRO A 131 -1.91 8.22 17.27
CA PRO A 131 -2.57 8.64 16.03
C PRO A 131 -3.58 9.77 16.18
N ALA A 132 -4.37 9.78 17.27
CA ALA A 132 -5.36 10.82 17.53
C ALA A 132 -4.74 12.22 17.71
N GLN A 133 -3.46 12.31 18.00
CA GLN A 133 -2.73 13.57 18.20
C GLN A 133 -2.08 14.09 16.90
N LEU A 134 -2.26 13.39 15.79
CA LEU A 134 -1.63 13.68 14.50
C LEU A 134 -2.64 14.27 13.51
N SER A 135 -2.15 15.12 12.60
CA SER A 135 -2.92 15.51 11.42
C SER A 135 -3.13 14.31 10.48
N GLY A 136 -4.07 14.43 9.55
CA GLY A 136 -4.29 13.39 8.53
C GLY A 136 -3.03 13.10 7.70
N GLY A 137 -2.30 14.14 7.30
CA GLY A 137 -1.04 13.98 6.57
C GLY A 137 0.05 13.30 7.40
N GLN A 138 0.14 13.62 8.69
CA GLN A 138 1.08 12.93 9.59
C GLN A 138 0.71 11.46 9.77
N GLN A 139 -0.57 11.14 9.95
CA GLN A 139 -1.04 9.75 10.02
C GLN A 139 -0.70 8.97 8.75
N GLN A 140 -0.90 9.58 7.58
CA GLN A 140 -0.53 8.98 6.31
C GLN A 140 0.96 8.66 6.24
N ARG A 141 1.81 9.60 6.65
CA ARG A 141 3.27 9.39 6.66
C ARG A 141 3.69 8.28 7.62
N VAL A 142 3.06 8.18 8.78
CA VAL A 142 3.31 7.05 9.71
C VAL A 142 2.94 5.71 9.06
N ALA A 143 1.79 5.64 8.40
CA ALA A 143 1.36 4.43 7.70
C ALA A 143 2.31 4.04 6.56
N LEU A 144 2.78 5.00 5.77
CA LEU A 144 3.76 4.78 4.71
C LEU A 144 5.11 4.32 5.27
N ALA A 145 5.59 4.93 6.34
CA ALA A 145 6.82 4.52 7.01
C ALA A 145 6.73 3.07 7.49
N ARG A 146 5.61 2.68 8.08
CA ARG A 146 5.35 1.30 8.50
C ARG A 146 5.37 0.34 7.31
N ILE A 147 4.75 0.70 6.20
CA ILE A 147 4.73 -0.11 4.98
C ILE A 147 6.15 -0.32 4.46
N LEU A 148 6.95 0.74 4.32
CA LEU A 148 8.31 0.64 3.80
C LEU A 148 9.25 -0.16 4.72
N CYS A 149 8.99 -0.15 6.02
CA CYS A 149 9.74 -0.98 6.97
C CYS A 149 9.56 -2.49 6.73
N SER A 150 8.47 -2.90 6.09
CA SER A 150 8.23 -4.31 5.75
C SER A 150 8.96 -4.78 4.50
N GLU A 151 9.72 -3.89 3.85
CA GLU A 151 10.43 -4.16 2.59
C GLU A 151 9.52 -4.76 1.53
N PRO A 152 8.44 -4.06 1.12
CA PRO A 152 7.48 -4.61 0.18
C PRO A 152 8.06 -4.67 -1.23
N GLN A 153 7.54 -5.61 -2.04
CA GLN A 153 7.87 -5.72 -3.46
C GLN A 153 6.96 -4.85 -4.34
N ALA A 154 5.81 -4.45 -3.82
CA ALA A 154 4.88 -3.52 -4.47
C ALA A 154 4.14 -2.71 -3.40
N ILE A 155 3.66 -1.53 -3.77
CA ILE A 155 2.87 -0.67 -2.89
C ILE A 155 1.54 -0.34 -3.56
N LEU A 156 0.46 -0.51 -2.82
CA LEU A 156 -0.90 -0.21 -3.26
C LEU A 156 -1.47 0.91 -2.40
N LEU A 157 -1.92 1.99 -3.03
CA LEU A 157 -2.46 3.17 -2.37
C LEU A 157 -3.94 3.30 -2.70
N ASP A 158 -4.81 3.14 -1.70
CA ASP A 158 -6.26 3.16 -1.87
C ASP A 158 -6.82 4.53 -1.49
N GLU A 159 -7.07 5.34 -2.50
CA GLU A 159 -7.61 6.71 -2.37
C GLU A 159 -6.86 7.57 -1.34
N PRO A 160 -5.51 7.74 -1.49
CA PRO A 160 -4.72 8.42 -0.47
C PRO A 160 -5.10 9.88 -0.25
N PHE A 161 -5.85 10.49 -1.19
CA PHE A 161 -6.22 11.91 -1.16
C PHE A 161 -7.72 12.13 -1.35
N SER A 162 -8.55 11.16 -0.96
CA SER A 162 -10.01 11.32 -1.04
C SER A 162 -10.48 12.50 -0.16
N ALA A 163 -11.53 13.18 -0.60
CA ALA A 163 -12.16 14.31 0.08
C ALA A 163 -11.32 15.60 0.19
N LEU A 164 -10.23 15.74 -0.56
CA LEU A 164 -9.43 16.96 -0.63
C LEU A 164 -9.77 17.78 -1.88
N ASP A 165 -9.59 19.11 -1.81
CA ASP A 165 -9.69 19.94 -2.99
C ASP A 165 -8.52 19.70 -3.97
N SER A 166 -8.69 20.12 -5.24
CA SER A 166 -7.73 19.82 -6.30
C SER A 166 -6.33 20.38 -6.06
N TYR A 167 -6.23 21.57 -5.46
CA TYR A 167 -4.93 22.20 -5.20
C TYR A 167 -4.16 21.46 -4.09
N LEU A 168 -4.83 21.19 -2.98
CA LEU A 168 -4.24 20.46 -1.86
C LEU A 168 -3.87 19.03 -2.27
N LYS A 169 -4.75 18.38 -3.04
CA LYS A 169 -4.50 17.06 -3.59
C LYS A 169 -3.23 17.03 -4.45
N TRP A 170 -3.05 18.00 -5.34
CA TRP A 170 -1.87 18.09 -6.21
C TRP A 170 -0.58 18.22 -5.41
N ASN A 171 -0.54 19.08 -4.39
CA ASN A 171 0.61 19.25 -3.51
C ASN A 171 0.95 17.98 -2.73
N LEU A 172 -0.06 17.27 -2.23
CA LEU A 172 0.15 16.02 -1.49
C LEU A 172 0.59 14.88 -2.42
N GLU A 173 0.13 14.85 -3.66
CA GLU A 173 0.62 13.89 -4.67
C GLU A 173 2.12 14.10 -4.94
N LEU A 174 2.58 15.34 -5.06
CA LEU A 174 4.01 15.66 -5.21
C LEU A 174 4.81 15.23 -3.99
N GLU A 175 4.33 15.53 -2.80
CA GLU A 175 4.98 15.12 -1.55
C GLU A 175 5.08 13.59 -1.44
N LEU A 176 4.00 12.89 -1.76
CA LEU A 176 3.96 11.43 -1.76
C LEU A 176 4.96 10.84 -2.77
N SER A 177 5.04 11.40 -3.96
CA SER A 177 6.01 10.99 -4.98
C SER A 177 7.45 11.16 -4.48
N ASP A 178 7.76 12.27 -3.81
CA ASP A 178 9.08 12.49 -3.22
C ASP A 178 9.40 11.47 -2.13
N LEU A 179 8.45 11.18 -1.24
CA LEU A 179 8.62 10.20 -0.17
C LEU A 179 8.84 8.79 -0.69
N LEU A 180 8.24 8.45 -1.83
CA LEU A 180 8.35 7.11 -2.43
C LEU A 180 9.42 7.02 -3.53
N ALA A 181 10.16 8.09 -3.81
CA ALA A 181 11.16 8.14 -4.88
C ALA A 181 12.26 7.06 -4.76
N GLY A 182 12.58 6.64 -3.53
CA GLY A 182 13.57 5.58 -3.27
C GLY A 182 13.02 4.16 -3.41
N PHE A 183 11.73 4.00 -3.64
CA PHE A 183 11.12 2.69 -3.79
C PHE A 183 11.25 2.20 -5.24
N HIS A 184 11.77 0.99 -5.44
CA HIS A 184 12.08 0.41 -6.75
C HIS A 184 11.14 -0.73 -7.15
N GLY A 185 9.87 -0.58 -6.94
CA GLY A 185 8.87 -1.59 -7.31
C GLY A 185 7.63 -0.95 -7.92
N PRO A 186 6.65 -1.76 -8.34
CA PRO A 186 5.38 -1.25 -8.81
C PRO A 186 4.64 -0.49 -7.69
N ILE A 187 4.08 0.65 -8.04
CA ILE A 187 3.19 1.42 -7.17
C ILE A 187 1.88 1.63 -7.93
N LEU A 188 0.79 1.15 -7.37
CA LEU A 188 -0.55 1.39 -7.90
C LEU A 188 -1.32 2.27 -6.93
N TRP A 189 -2.06 3.24 -7.46
CA TRP A 189 -2.98 3.99 -6.63
C TRP A 189 -4.36 4.12 -7.26
N VAL A 190 -5.39 4.17 -6.42
CA VAL A 190 -6.76 4.49 -6.80
C VAL A 190 -6.98 5.97 -6.53
N SER A 191 -7.40 6.70 -7.54
CA SER A 191 -7.70 8.13 -7.47
C SER A 191 -9.00 8.42 -8.21
N HIS A 192 -9.70 9.43 -7.76
CA HIS A 192 -10.92 9.95 -8.42
C HIS A 192 -10.70 11.28 -9.09
#